data_3a13c6adc560c76ddee97c3ac334915a
#
_entry.id   3a13c6adc560c76ddee97c3ac334915a
#
_cell.length_a   1.000
_cell.length_b   1.000
_cell.length_c   1.000
_cell.angle_alpha   90.00
_cell.angle_beta   90.00
_cell.angle_gamma   90.00
#
_symmetry.space_group_name_H-M   'P 1'
#
loop_
_entity.id
_entity.type
_entity.pdbx_description
1 polymer ?
#
loop_
_entity_poly.entity_id
_entity_poly.type
_entity_poly.pdbx_seq_one_letter_code
_entity_poly.pdbx_strand_id
1 'polypeptide(L)'
;ACTSQQAPKLKEGEKPVDVAAVVRQKMPASVKDREAWAQAIAKTFDSQKLAPTEENVCSVLAVAQQESNYQADPAVPGLNKIAWQEIDRRAEKMHIPVFLVHTALKITSPNGKSYSERLDNVKTEKQLSAIFDDFIGMVPMGQKLFGSLNPVHTGGPMQVSIAFAQQHTDGYPWKMDGTVRQEVFSLRGGLWFGTYHLLNYPANYSVPLYRFADFNAGWYASRNAAFQNAVVKATGVKLALDGDLIRYDSDEPGTTELAVRRLAG
;
A
#
# COMPACT_ATOMS: atom_id res chain seq x y z
N ALA A 1 -26.02 4.85 13.48
CA ALA A 1 -26.10 4.95 12.03
C ALA A 1 -24.73 5.37 11.52
N CYS A 2 -23.94 4.39 11.04
CA CYS A 2 -22.65 4.67 10.38
C CYS A 2 -22.97 5.16 8.98
N THR A 3 -22.92 6.45 8.76
CA THR A 3 -22.91 7.03 7.42
C THR A 3 -21.58 6.70 6.77
N SER A 4 -21.60 5.80 5.81
CA SER A 4 -20.46 5.55 4.92
C SER A 4 -20.21 6.84 4.13
N GLN A 5 -19.15 7.55 4.47
CA GLN A 5 -18.75 8.71 3.70
C GLN A 5 -18.07 8.25 2.42
N GLN A 6 -18.70 8.58 1.32
CA GLN A 6 -18.24 8.29 -0.04
C GLN A 6 -16.99 9.12 -0.38
N ALA A 7 -16.18 8.59 -1.32
CA ALA A 7 -15.12 9.35 -1.98
C ALA A 7 -15.63 10.72 -2.49
N PRO A 8 -14.74 11.72 -2.65
CA PRO A 8 -15.13 13.05 -3.12
C PRO A 8 -15.98 12.96 -4.38
N LYS A 9 -17.19 13.55 -4.33
CA LYS A 9 -18.08 13.65 -5.47
C LYS A 9 -17.65 14.78 -6.38
N LEU A 10 -18.10 14.73 -7.63
CA LEU A 10 -17.99 15.85 -8.56
C LEU A 10 -18.53 17.12 -7.89
N LYS A 11 -17.80 18.22 -7.99
CA LYS A 11 -18.25 19.53 -7.54
C LYS A 11 -19.36 20.03 -8.49
N GLU A 12 -20.24 20.88 -7.99
CA GLU A 12 -21.30 21.49 -8.82
C GLU A 12 -20.67 22.22 -10.01
N GLY A 13 -21.08 21.84 -11.23
CA GLY A 13 -20.53 22.37 -12.48
C GLY A 13 -19.24 21.70 -12.99
N GLU A 14 -18.65 20.78 -12.25
CA GLU A 14 -17.50 20.02 -12.70
C GLU A 14 -17.95 18.92 -13.68
N LYS A 15 -17.31 18.84 -14.85
CA LYS A 15 -17.61 17.79 -15.83
C LYS A 15 -16.78 16.54 -15.54
N PRO A 16 -17.38 15.34 -15.64
CA PRO A 16 -16.61 14.11 -15.54
C PRO A 16 -15.61 14.01 -16.70
N VAL A 17 -14.42 13.47 -16.41
CA VAL A 17 -13.39 13.22 -17.43
C VAL A 17 -13.41 11.76 -17.89
N ASP A 18 -12.90 11.51 -19.09
CA ASP A 18 -12.53 10.15 -19.50
C ASP A 18 -11.25 9.74 -18.79
N VAL A 19 -11.38 8.87 -17.79
CA VAL A 19 -10.27 8.45 -16.92
C VAL A 19 -9.13 7.84 -17.75
N ALA A 20 -9.43 6.93 -18.68
CA ALA A 20 -8.40 6.30 -19.50
C ALA A 20 -7.67 7.34 -20.39
N ALA A 21 -8.39 8.30 -20.96
CA ALA A 21 -7.79 9.38 -21.75
C ALA A 21 -6.86 10.26 -20.90
N VAL A 22 -7.25 10.62 -19.69
CA VAL A 22 -6.41 11.39 -18.76
C VAL A 22 -5.14 10.61 -18.39
N VAL A 23 -5.27 9.31 -18.10
CA VAL A 23 -4.10 8.46 -17.82
C VAL A 23 -3.13 8.45 -19.00
N ARG A 24 -3.62 8.23 -20.23
CA ARG A 24 -2.78 8.23 -21.44
C ARG A 24 -2.06 9.56 -21.65
N GLN A 25 -2.75 10.67 -21.34
CA GLN A 25 -2.19 12.02 -21.51
C GLN A 25 -1.13 12.33 -20.43
N LYS A 26 -1.37 11.94 -19.19
CA LYS A 26 -0.52 12.35 -18.05
C LYS A 26 0.66 11.40 -17.81
N MET A 27 0.52 10.13 -18.17
CA MET A 27 1.63 9.18 -18.00
C MET A 27 2.75 9.43 -19.02
N PRO A 28 4.03 9.31 -18.60
CA PRO A 28 5.14 9.38 -19.53
C PRO A 28 5.03 8.33 -20.66
N ALA A 29 5.39 8.71 -21.88
CA ALA A 29 5.34 7.81 -23.04
C ALA A 29 6.28 6.59 -22.89
N SER A 30 7.30 6.70 -22.04
CA SER A 30 8.27 5.64 -21.74
C SER A 30 7.74 4.52 -20.86
N VAL A 31 6.58 4.71 -20.25
CA VAL A 31 5.98 3.67 -19.38
C VAL A 31 5.55 2.48 -20.22
N LYS A 32 6.02 1.29 -19.86
CA LYS A 32 5.59 0.05 -20.49
C LYS A 32 4.11 -0.21 -20.18
N ASP A 33 3.39 -0.76 -21.14
CA ASP A 33 1.98 -1.14 -21.01
C ASP A 33 1.05 0.00 -20.56
N ARG A 34 1.34 1.23 -21.00
CA ARG A 34 0.56 2.43 -20.64
C ARG A 34 -0.94 2.24 -20.90
N GLU A 35 -1.32 1.51 -21.94
CA GLU A 35 -2.71 1.18 -22.22
C GLU A 35 -3.30 0.26 -21.16
N ALA A 36 -2.57 -0.74 -20.69
CA ALA A 36 -3.01 -1.60 -19.60
C ALA A 36 -3.23 -0.81 -18.30
N TRP A 37 -2.37 0.16 -18.01
CA TRP A 37 -2.56 1.10 -16.92
C TRP A 37 -3.84 1.92 -17.06
N ALA A 38 -4.06 2.49 -18.25
CA ALA A 38 -5.24 3.30 -18.52
C ALA A 38 -6.54 2.51 -18.33
N GLN A 39 -6.61 1.30 -18.86
CA GLN A 39 -7.76 0.42 -18.72
C GLN A 39 -7.99 -0.04 -17.28
N ALA A 40 -6.94 -0.41 -16.57
CA ALA A 40 -7.03 -0.84 -15.18
C ALA A 40 -7.50 0.29 -14.26
N ILE A 41 -7.00 1.50 -14.43
CA ILE A 41 -7.41 2.67 -13.64
C ILE A 41 -8.86 3.06 -13.98
N ALA A 42 -9.26 3.08 -15.25
CA ALA A 42 -10.63 3.36 -15.65
C ALA A 42 -11.61 2.36 -15.05
N LYS A 43 -11.31 1.05 -15.11
CA LYS A 43 -12.11 -0.01 -14.50
C LYS A 43 -12.19 0.12 -12.98
N THR A 44 -11.09 0.54 -12.35
CA THR A 44 -11.02 0.80 -10.91
C THR A 44 -11.97 1.92 -10.50
N PHE A 45 -11.94 3.05 -11.20
CA PHE A 45 -12.84 4.18 -10.95
C PHE A 45 -14.30 3.80 -11.11
N ASP A 46 -14.62 3.07 -12.17
CA ASP A 46 -15.99 2.58 -12.45
C ASP A 46 -16.49 1.63 -11.36
N SER A 47 -15.74 0.58 -11.04
CA SER A 47 -16.14 -0.44 -10.06
C SER A 47 -16.22 0.11 -8.62
N GLN A 48 -15.40 1.07 -8.27
CA GLN A 48 -15.40 1.72 -6.96
C GLN A 48 -16.32 2.94 -6.90
N LYS A 49 -16.97 3.30 -8.01
CA LYS A 49 -17.84 4.49 -8.12
C LYS A 49 -17.15 5.78 -7.68
N LEU A 50 -15.88 5.90 -8.03
CA LEU A 50 -15.09 7.09 -7.75
C LEU A 50 -15.48 8.22 -8.70
N ALA A 51 -15.50 9.45 -8.20
CA ALA A 51 -15.71 10.62 -9.05
C ALA A 51 -14.60 10.71 -10.10
N PRO A 52 -14.95 10.67 -11.41
CA PRO A 52 -13.95 10.72 -12.49
C PRO A 52 -13.50 12.17 -12.71
N THR A 53 -12.67 12.68 -11.82
CA THR A 53 -12.06 14.00 -11.88
C THR A 53 -10.59 13.88 -12.26
N GLU A 54 -10.05 14.90 -12.90
CA GLU A 54 -8.62 14.97 -13.19
C GLU A 54 -7.79 14.93 -11.89
N GLU A 55 -8.25 15.58 -10.83
CA GLU A 55 -7.61 15.57 -9.51
C GLU A 55 -7.47 14.16 -8.94
N ASN A 56 -8.55 13.37 -8.97
CA ASN A 56 -8.53 11.99 -8.46
C ASN A 56 -7.61 11.09 -9.31
N VAL A 57 -7.65 11.22 -10.63
CA VAL A 57 -6.75 10.47 -11.53
C VAL A 57 -5.30 10.84 -11.28
N CYS A 58 -4.99 12.14 -11.19
CA CYS A 58 -3.65 12.61 -10.90
C CYS A 58 -3.15 12.14 -9.52
N SER A 59 -4.02 12.01 -8.54
CA SER A 59 -3.68 11.46 -7.22
C SER A 59 -3.15 10.03 -7.31
N VAL A 60 -3.84 9.19 -8.06
CA VAL A 60 -3.42 7.78 -8.29
C VAL A 60 -2.08 7.75 -9.03
N LEU A 61 -1.94 8.54 -10.08
CA LEU A 61 -0.70 8.58 -10.87
C LEU A 61 0.49 9.10 -10.06
N ALA A 62 0.29 10.10 -9.22
CA ALA A 62 1.33 10.66 -8.35
C ALA A 62 1.85 9.62 -7.36
N VAL A 63 0.96 8.86 -6.73
CA VAL A 63 1.36 7.77 -5.81
C VAL A 63 2.11 6.67 -6.57
N ALA A 64 1.62 6.23 -7.73
CA ALA A 64 2.28 5.22 -8.53
C ALA A 64 3.67 5.68 -9.00
N GLN A 65 3.83 6.95 -9.33
CA GLN A 65 5.13 7.52 -9.68
C GLN A 65 6.09 7.51 -8.49
N GLN A 66 5.62 7.96 -7.34
CA GLN A 66 6.43 8.04 -6.12
C GLN A 66 6.88 6.66 -5.64
N GLU A 67 5.96 5.69 -5.60
CA GLU A 67 6.21 4.38 -5.00
C GLU A 67 6.96 3.42 -5.91
N SER A 68 6.77 3.49 -7.22
CA SER A 68 7.30 2.50 -8.17
C SER A 68 7.87 3.07 -9.46
N ASN A 69 7.81 4.39 -9.65
CA ASN A 69 8.12 5.02 -10.93
C ASN A 69 7.37 4.34 -12.10
N TYR A 70 6.07 4.07 -11.89
CA TYR A 70 5.20 3.38 -12.85
C TYR A 70 5.64 1.96 -13.22
N GLN A 71 6.28 1.25 -12.31
CA GLN A 71 6.61 -0.16 -12.48
C GLN A 71 5.64 -1.03 -11.69
N ALA A 72 5.04 -2.03 -12.38
CA ALA A 72 4.12 -2.96 -11.71
C ALA A 72 4.84 -3.86 -10.70
N ASP A 73 6.08 -4.23 -11.00
CA ASP A 73 6.94 -5.09 -10.16
C ASP A 73 8.35 -4.49 -10.07
N PRO A 74 8.55 -3.46 -9.25
CA PRO A 74 9.82 -2.75 -9.17
C PRO A 74 10.92 -3.60 -8.53
N ALA A 75 12.11 -3.55 -9.10
CA ALA A 75 13.28 -4.18 -8.51
C ALA A 75 13.74 -3.43 -7.26
N VAL A 76 14.13 -4.19 -6.23
CA VAL A 76 14.70 -3.66 -4.99
C VAL A 76 16.20 -3.97 -4.97
N PRO A 77 17.08 -2.97 -5.03
CA PRO A 77 18.53 -3.20 -4.98
C PRO A 77 18.94 -3.95 -3.70
N GLY A 78 19.72 -5.01 -3.85
CA GLY A 78 20.24 -5.79 -2.74
C GLY A 78 19.20 -6.62 -1.99
N LEU A 79 18.03 -6.86 -2.59
CA LEU A 79 16.94 -7.61 -1.92
C LEU A 79 17.37 -9.03 -1.52
N ASN A 80 18.22 -9.70 -2.29
CA ASN A 80 18.78 -11.01 -1.94
C ASN A 80 19.52 -10.97 -0.58
N LYS A 81 20.35 -9.98 -0.36
CA LYS A 81 21.06 -9.80 0.92
C LYS A 81 20.11 -9.52 2.05
N ILE A 82 19.15 -8.63 1.84
CA ILE A 82 18.11 -8.27 2.82
C ILE A 82 17.30 -9.51 3.20
N ALA A 83 16.91 -10.33 2.22
CA ALA A 83 16.15 -11.54 2.45
C ALA A 83 16.92 -12.57 3.31
N TRP A 84 18.17 -12.81 3.00
CA TRP A 84 19.02 -13.72 3.81
C TRP A 84 19.25 -13.19 5.22
N GLN A 85 19.50 -11.90 5.38
CA GLN A 85 19.64 -11.29 6.71
C GLN A 85 18.37 -11.44 7.55
N GLU A 86 17.21 -11.26 6.94
CA GLU A 86 15.91 -11.42 7.62
C GLU A 86 15.67 -12.88 8.03
N ILE A 87 16.02 -13.84 7.18
CA ILE A 87 15.95 -15.26 7.50
C ILE A 87 16.85 -15.60 8.68
N ASP A 88 18.10 -15.14 8.65
CA ASP A 88 19.08 -15.40 9.71
C ASP A 88 18.63 -14.77 11.04
N ARG A 89 18.16 -13.52 11.01
CA ARG A 89 17.63 -12.83 12.18
C ARG A 89 16.44 -13.56 12.81
N ARG A 90 15.54 -14.12 11.99
CA ARG A 90 14.41 -14.91 12.48
C ARG A 90 14.84 -16.24 13.05
N ALA A 91 15.78 -16.93 12.42
CA ALA A 91 16.34 -18.16 12.94
C ALA A 91 16.95 -17.94 14.32
N GLU A 92 17.78 -16.91 14.48
CA GLU A 92 18.37 -16.53 15.76
C GLU A 92 17.31 -16.22 16.83
N LYS A 93 16.29 -15.43 16.48
CA LYS A 93 15.19 -15.11 17.39
C LYS A 93 14.42 -16.35 17.86
N MET A 94 14.34 -17.36 17.01
CA MET A 94 13.69 -18.66 17.31
C MET A 94 14.65 -19.66 17.94
N HIS A 95 15.91 -19.29 18.20
CA HIS A 95 16.98 -20.15 18.69
C HIS A 95 17.26 -21.36 17.80
N ILE A 96 17.06 -21.20 16.49
CA ILE A 96 17.36 -22.21 15.49
C ILE A 96 18.75 -21.91 14.90
N PRO A 97 19.69 -22.85 14.92
CA PRO A 97 21.00 -22.66 14.30
C PRO A 97 20.88 -22.29 12.81
N VAL A 98 21.50 -21.18 12.41
CA VAL A 98 21.40 -20.62 11.05
C VAL A 98 21.79 -21.64 9.98
N PHE A 99 22.82 -22.47 10.23
CA PHE A 99 23.27 -23.48 9.27
C PHE A 99 22.19 -24.54 8.98
N LEU A 100 21.33 -24.86 9.95
CA LEU A 100 20.22 -25.81 9.74
C LEU A 100 19.17 -25.20 8.81
N VAL A 101 18.86 -23.92 8.99
CA VAL A 101 17.91 -23.21 8.11
C VAL A 101 18.48 -23.13 6.69
N HIS A 102 19.75 -22.76 6.53
CA HIS A 102 20.39 -22.71 5.21
C HIS A 102 20.43 -24.08 4.54
N THR A 103 20.65 -25.15 5.29
CA THR A 103 20.61 -26.52 4.77
C THR A 103 19.21 -26.90 4.33
N ALA A 104 18.19 -26.58 5.12
CA ALA A 104 16.80 -26.87 4.79
C ALA A 104 16.35 -26.14 3.50
N LEU A 105 16.84 -24.93 3.27
CA LEU A 105 16.49 -24.13 2.09
C LEU A 105 17.16 -24.62 0.79
N LYS A 106 18.05 -25.62 0.84
CA LYS A 106 18.60 -26.26 -0.36
C LYS A 106 17.63 -27.23 -1.04
N ILE A 107 16.51 -27.53 -0.43
CA ILE A 107 15.46 -28.38 -1.03
C ILE A 107 14.88 -27.72 -2.27
N THR A 108 14.41 -28.55 -3.21
CA THR A 108 13.76 -28.10 -4.43
C THR A 108 12.39 -27.50 -4.14
N SER A 109 12.11 -26.32 -4.68
CA SER A 109 10.82 -25.65 -4.60
C SER A 109 9.90 -26.04 -5.77
N PRO A 110 8.61 -25.70 -5.76
CA PRO A 110 7.65 -26.04 -6.81
C PRO A 110 8.04 -25.59 -8.22
N ASN A 111 8.90 -24.57 -8.37
CA ASN A 111 9.36 -24.12 -9.68
C ASN A 111 10.59 -24.88 -10.22
N GLY A 112 11.04 -25.93 -9.53
CA GLY A 112 12.19 -26.76 -9.91
C GLY A 112 13.55 -26.24 -9.45
N LYS A 113 13.63 -25.03 -8.89
CA LYS A 113 14.84 -24.46 -8.29
C LYS A 113 14.81 -24.62 -6.78
N SER A 114 15.99 -24.71 -6.15
CA SER A 114 16.03 -24.69 -4.68
C SER A 114 15.61 -23.33 -4.12
N TYR A 115 15.13 -23.32 -2.88
CA TYR A 115 14.82 -22.04 -2.21
C TYR A 115 16.06 -21.15 -2.08
N SER A 116 17.23 -21.77 -1.78
CA SER A 116 18.49 -21.03 -1.73
C SER A 116 18.82 -20.34 -3.04
N GLU A 117 18.69 -21.04 -4.18
CA GLU A 117 18.92 -20.45 -5.50
C GLU A 117 17.94 -19.32 -5.82
N ARG A 118 16.67 -19.50 -5.47
CA ARG A 118 15.65 -18.44 -5.63
C ARG A 118 15.94 -17.22 -4.77
N LEU A 119 16.36 -17.40 -3.52
CA LEU A 119 16.74 -16.31 -2.62
C LEU A 119 18.00 -15.58 -3.10
N ASP A 120 19.00 -16.30 -3.61
CA ASP A 120 20.23 -15.70 -4.14
C ASP A 120 19.94 -14.78 -5.35
N ASN A 121 18.91 -15.09 -6.13
CA ASN A 121 18.54 -14.38 -7.36
C ASN A 121 17.30 -13.50 -7.22
N VAL A 122 16.72 -13.35 -6.03
CA VAL A 122 15.52 -12.53 -5.81
C VAL A 122 15.82 -11.05 -6.08
N LYS A 123 14.94 -10.41 -6.84
CA LYS A 123 15.08 -9.00 -7.23
C LYS A 123 13.86 -8.16 -6.86
N THR A 124 12.68 -8.76 -6.76
CA THR A 124 11.42 -8.05 -6.51
C THR A 124 10.68 -8.62 -5.30
N GLU A 125 9.89 -7.79 -4.67
CA GLU A 125 9.06 -8.21 -3.53
C GLU A 125 8.03 -9.26 -3.92
N LYS A 126 7.51 -9.21 -5.16
CA LYS A 126 6.65 -10.27 -5.71
C LYS A 126 7.35 -11.62 -5.70
N GLN A 127 8.60 -11.68 -6.17
CA GLN A 127 9.40 -12.90 -6.17
C GLN A 127 9.66 -13.38 -4.73
N LEU A 128 10.01 -12.48 -3.82
CA LEU A 128 10.26 -12.80 -2.42
C LEU A 128 8.99 -13.35 -1.75
N SER A 129 7.86 -12.71 -1.96
CA SER A 129 6.57 -13.19 -1.45
C SER A 129 6.23 -14.59 -1.95
N ALA A 130 6.46 -14.86 -3.24
CA ALA A 130 6.23 -16.18 -3.82
C ALA A 130 7.14 -17.27 -3.24
N ILE A 131 8.40 -16.95 -2.94
CA ILE A 131 9.34 -17.88 -2.30
C ILE A 131 8.83 -18.29 -0.93
N PHE A 132 8.40 -17.33 -0.11
CA PHE A 132 7.86 -17.62 1.23
C PHE A 132 6.52 -18.36 1.17
N ASP A 133 5.63 -18.00 0.24
CA ASP A 133 4.36 -18.70 0.06
C ASP A 133 4.57 -20.16 -0.35
N ASP A 134 5.49 -20.44 -1.25
CA ASP A 134 5.83 -21.80 -1.67
C ASP A 134 6.41 -22.61 -0.51
N PHE A 135 7.31 -22.02 0.27
CA PHE A 135 7.90 -22.67 1.44
C PHE A 135 6.83 -22.98 2.51
N ILE A 136 6.01 -22.01 2.84
CA ILE A 136 4.91 -22.17 3.80
C ILE A 136 3.90 -23.21 3.29
N GLY A 137 3.60 -23.22 2.00
CA GLY A 137 2.68 -24.18 1.37
C GLY A 137 3.15 -25.63 1.34
N MET A 138 4.45 -25.89 1.52
CA MET A 138 4.99 -27.25 1.62
C MET A 138 4.60 -27.95 2.93
N VAL A 139 4.29 -27.21 3.95
CA VAL A 139 3.91 -27.75 5.26
C VAL A 139 2.39 -27.94 5.31
N PRO A 140 1.86 -29.13 5.67
CA PRO A 140 0.43 -29.31 5.89
C PRO A 140 -0.10 -28.25 6.86
N MET A 141 -1.18 -27.57 6.48
CA MET A 141 -1.73 -26.41 7.22
C MET A 141 -0.75 -25.21 7.38
N GLY A 142 0.30 -25.16 6.55
CA GLY A 142 1.36 -24.15 6.67
C GLY A 142 0.86 -22.73 6.63
N GLN A 143 -0.09 -22.38 5.75
CA GLN A 143 -0.69 -21.05 5.68
C GLN A 143 -1.38 -20.64 6.99
N LYS A 144 -2.07 -21.56 7.64
CA LYS A 144 -2.74 -21.31 8.91
C LYS A 144 -1.76 -21.10 10.07
N LEU A 145 -0.68 -21.87 10.07
CA LEU A 145 0.32 -21.87 11.15
C LEU A 145 1.42 -20.84 10.94
N PHE A 146 1.83 -20.62 9.71
CA PHE A 146 3.04 -19.87 9.35
C PHE A 146 2.79 -18.75 8.33
N GLY A 147 1.55 -18.49 7.94
CA GLY A 147 1.22 -17.44 6.96
C GLY A 147 1.72 -16.04 7.35
N SER A 148 1.84 -15.77 8.65
CA SER A 148 2.40 -14.52 9.17
C SER A 148 3.93 -14.42 9.02
N LEU A 149 4.61 -15.49 8.64
CA LEU A 149 6.07 -15.49 8.46
C LEU A 149 6.52 -14.87 7.14
N ASN A 150 5.62 -14.64 6.19
CA ASN A 150 5.99 -13.94 4.97
C ASN A 150 6.36 -12.48 5.31
N PRO A 151 7.60 -12.04 5.02
CA PRO A 151 8.08 -10.71 5.40
C PRO A 151 7.53 -9.60 4.50
N VAL A 152 6.91 -9.95 3.37
CA VAL A 152 6.39 -8.98 2.41
C VAL A 152 4.98 -8.58 2.82
N HIS A 153 4.81 -7.32 3.24
CA HIS A 153 3.56 -6.78 3.78
C HIS A 153 2.88 -5.78 2.85
N THR A 154 3.61 -5.25 1.89
CA THR A 154 3.11 -4.30 0.87
C THR A 154 3.55 -4.76 -0.51
N GLY A 155 2.86 -4.34 -1.54
CA GLY A 155 3.24 -4.68 -2.91
C GLY A 155 2.46 -3.93 -3.98
N GLY A 156 2.84 -4.21 -5.21
CA GLY A 156 2.26 -3.60 -6.39
C GLY A 156 2.75 -2.18 -6.68
N PRO A 157 2.26 -1.54 -7.76
CA PRO A 157 2.75 -0.24 -8.22
C PRO A 157 2.45 0.92 -7.27
N MET A 158 1.54 0.75 -6.33
CA MET A 158 1.19 1.74 -5.31
C MET A 158 1.63 1.32 -3.89
N GLN A 159 2.34 0.21 -3.74
CA GLN A 159 2.82 -0.31 -2.46
C GLN A 159 1.71 -0.43 -1.41
N VAL A 160 0.58 -1.00 -1.80
CA VAL A 160 -0.57 -1.17 -0.92
C VAL A 160 -0.34 -2.31 0.09
N SER A 161 -0.88 -2.14 1.28
CA SER A 161 -0.86 -3.17 2.32
C SER A 161 -1.65 -4.42 1.87
N ILE A 162 -1.00 -5.58 1.96
CA ILE A 162 -1.62 -6.87 1.64
C ILE A 162 -2.74 -7.19 2.64
N ALA A 163 -2.53 -6.92 3.92
CA ALA A 163 -3.55 -7.10 4.96
C ALA A 163 -4.78 -6.22 4.71
N PHE A 164 -4.58 -4.98 4.28
CA PHE A 164 -5.67 -4.10 3.85
C PHE A 164 -6.44 -4.70 2.67
N ALA A 165 -5.74 -5.16 1.64
CA ALA A 165 -6.36 -5.76 0.46
C ALA A 165 -7.20 -6.99 0.82
N GLN A 166 -6.70 -7.85 1.71
CA GLN A 166 -7.42 -9.04 2.19
C GLN A 166 -8.74 -8.71 2.90
N GLN A 167 -8.87 -7.53 3.48
CA GLN A 167 -10.07 -7.06 4.17
C GLN A 167 -11.03 -6.28 3.27
N HIS A 168 -10.64 -5.91 2.05
CA HIS A 168 -11.38 -5.01 1.17
C HIS A 168 -11.55 -5.56 -0.24
N THR A 169 -11.99 -6.81 -0.35
CA THR A 169 -12.20 -7.49 -1.65
C THR A 169 -13.56 -7.26 -2.27
N ASP A 170 -14.50 -6.71 -1.52
CA ASP A 170 -15.88 -6.47 -2.00
C ASP A 170 -15.87 -5.49 -3.17
N GLY A 171 -16.56 -5.89 -4.24
CA GLY A 171 -16.63 -5.09 -5.46
C GLY A 171 -15.41 -5.19 -6.37
N TYR A 172 -14.43 -6.05 -6.06
CA TYR A 172 -13.29 -6.30 -6.94
C TYR A 172 -13.77 -6.84 -8.30
N PRO A 173 -13.45 -6.16 -9.43
CA PRO A 173 -14.15 -6.39 -10.69
C PRO A 173 -13.58 -7.53 -11.54
N TRP A 174 -12.47 -8.12 -11.15
CA TRP A 174 -11.83 -9.21 -11.89
C TRP A 174 -11.88 -10.51 -11.10
N LYS A 175 -11.91 -11.61 -11.83
CA LYS A 175 -11.75 -12.93 -11.22
C LYS A 175 -10.31 -13.11 -10.75
N MET A 176 -10.13 -13.48 -9.49
CA MET A 176 -8.84 -13.87 -8.97
C MET A 176 -8.60 -15.35 -9.22
N ASP A 177 -7.46 -15.69 -9.81
CA ASP A 177 -7.07 -17.08 -10.05
C ASP A 177 -6.22 -17.65 -8.89
N GLY A 178 -5.81 -16.81 -7.97
CA GLY A 178 -4.99 -17.14 -6.82
C GLY A 178 -5.43 -16.43 -5.54
N THR A 179 -4.48 -16.16 -4.65
CA THR A 179 -4.72 -15.46 -3.40
C THR A 179 -4.80 -13.94 -3.61
N VAL A 180 -5.40 -13.23 -2.64
CA VAL A 180 -5.40 -11.76 -2.62
C VAL A 180 -3.97 -11.20 -2.62
N ARG A 181 -3.05 -11.84 -1.89
CA ARG A 181 -1.63 -11.49 -1.89
C ARG A 181 -1.04 -11.51 -3.30
N GLN A 182 -1.28 -12.57 -4.05
CA GLN A 182 -0.83 -12.66 -5.45
C GLN A 182 -1.46 -11.60 -6.34
N GLU A 183 -2.75 -11.33 -6.13
CA GLU A 183 -3.48 -10.32 -6.91
C GLU A 183 -2.96 -8.89 -6.66
N VAL A 184 -2.56 -8.56 -5.43
CA VAL A 184 -1.93 -7.27 -5.10
C VAL A 184 -0.66 -7.02 -5.94
N PHE A 185 0.09 -8.07 -6.27
CA PHE A 185 1.28 -7.96 -7.11
C PHE A 185 0.98 -7.90 -8.62
N SER A 186 -0.27 -8.08 -9.04
CA SER A 186 -0.68 -7.80 -10.41
C SER A 186 -0.86 -6.29 -10.63
N LEU A 187 -0.71 -5.82 -11.87
CA LEU A 187 -0.96 -4.42 -12.19
C LEU A 187 -2.39 -3.99 -11.77
N ARG A 188 -3.39 -4.76 -12.22
CA ARG A 188 -4.81 -4.48 -11.94
C ARG A 188 -5.12 -4.52 -10.44
N GLY A 189 -4.61 -5.51 -9.73
CA GLY A 189 -4.85 -5.67 -8.29
C GLY A 189 -4.16 -4.60 -7.48
N GLY A 190 -2.88 -4.34 -7.75
CA GLY A 190 -2.14 -3.28 -7.09
C GLY A 190 -2.75 -1.89 -7.28
N LEU A 191 -3.24 -1.59 -8.48
CA LEU A 191 -3.94 -0.34 -8.77
C LEU A 191 -5.32 -0.28 -8.10
N TRP A 192 -6.08 -1.37 -8.13
CA TRP A 192 -7.41 -1.38 -7.54
C TRP A 192 -7.37 -1.22 -6.01
N PHE A 193 -6.58 -2.02 -5.32
CA PHE A 193 -6.45 -1.94 -3.87
C PHE A 193 -5.74 -0.66 -3.42
N GLY A 194 -4.72 -0.22 -4.17
CA GLY A 194 -4.02 1.03 -3.90
C GLY A 194 -4.94 2.25 -4.05
N THR A 195 -5.73 2.29 -5.09
CA THR A 195 -6.72 3.35 -5.32
C THR A 195 -7.82 3.33 -4.26
N TYR A 196 -8.31 2.15 -3.89
CA TYR A 196 -9.26 2.00 -2.80
C TYR A 196 -8.73 2.60 -1.50
N HIS A 197 -7.50 2.26 -1.13
CA HIS A 197 -6.84 2.79 0.05
C HIS A 197 -6.68 4.32 -0.03
N LEU A 198 -6.34 4.85 -1.18
CA LEU A 198 -6.10 6.28 -1.37
C LEU A 198 -7.38 7.11 -1.39
N LEU A 199 -8.41 6.68 -2.12
CA LEU A 199 -9.59 7.50 -2.45
C LEU A 199 -10.89 7.07 -1.74
N ASN A 200 -11.05 5.79 -1.40
CA ASN A 200 -12.23 5.28 -0.69
C ASN A 200 -12.10 5.30 0.83
N TYR A 201 -11.18 6.09 1.35
CA TYR A 201 -11.02 6.24 2.78
C TYR A 201 -12.16 7.08 3.37
N PRO A 202 -12.89 6.60 4.39
CA PRO A 202 -13.90 7.39 5.09
C PRO A 202 -13.20 8.51 5.85
N ALA A 203 -13.35 9.74 5.37
CA ALA A 203 -12.80 10.92 6.01
C ALA A 203 -13.93 11.89 6.39
N ASN A 204 -13.85 12.51 7.56
CA ASN A 204 -14.79 13.52 8.03
C ASN A 204 -14.50 14.91 7.45
N TYR A 205 -13.89 14.99 6.28
CA TYR A 205 -13.56 16.24 5.60
C TYR A 205 -13.87 16.15 4.11
N SER A 206 -14.37 17.24 3.55
CA SER A 206 -14.82 17.31 2.16
C SER A 206 -13.70 17.58 1.15
N VAL A 207 -12.54 18.02 1.60
CA VAL A 207 -11.38 18.31 0.75
C VAL A 207 -10.29 17.29 1.04
N PRO A 208 -9.64 16.70 0.02
CA PRO A 208 -8.55 15.75 0.21
C PRO A 208 -7.35 16.46 0.84
N LEU A 209 -7.29 16.43 2.16
CA LEU A 209 -6.17 16.92 2.92
C LEU A 209 -5.08 15.85 2.96
N TYR A 210 -3.90 16.16 2.43
CA TYR A 210 -2.70 15.31 2.53
C TYR A 210 -2.85 13.85 2.10
N ARG A 211 -3.72 13.54 1.13
CA ARG A 211 -3.80 12.21 0.53
C ARG A 211 -2.49 11.78 -0.16
N PHE A 212 -1.63 12.75 -0.43
CA PHE A 212 -0.32 12.58 -1.05
C PHE A 212 0.84 12.54 -0.05
N ALA A 213 0.60 12.87 1.21
CA ALA A 213 1.64 12.84 2.20
C ALA A 213 1.88 11.39 2.63
N ASP A 214 3.02 10.85 2.28
CA ASP A 214 3.54 9.55 2.67
C ASP A 214 2.52 8.40 2.56
N PHE A 215 2.46 7.75 1.42
CA PHE A 215 1.58 6.61 1.17
C PHE A 215 1.81 5.46 2.16
N ASN A 216 3.03 5.24 2.64
CA ASN A 216 3.33 4.22 3.63
C ASN A 216 2.71 4.52 4.99
N ALA A 217 2.48 5.80 5.29
CA ALA A 217 1.74 6.27 6.46
C ALA A 217 0.28 6.67 6.12
N GLY A 218 -0.19 6.39 4.91
CA GLY A 218 -1.37 6.99 4.26
C GLY A 218 -2.61 7.13 5.14
N TRP A 219 -3.05 6.06 5.80
CA TRP A 219 -4.21 6.13 6.71
C TRP A 219 -3.89 6.90 7.99
N TYR A 220 -2.69 6.73 8.53
CA TYR A 220 -2.25 7.45 9.71
C TYR A 220 -2.09 8.93 9.41
N ALA A 221 -1.41 9.28 8.34
CA ALA A 221 -1.22 10.67 7.91
C ALA A 221 -2.55 11.38 7.64
N SER A 222 -3.50 10.70 6.98
CA SER A 222 -4.84 11.25 6.74
C SER A 222 -5.64 11.45 8.03
N ARG A 223 -5.56 10.53 8.98
CA ARG A 223 -6.20 10.65 10.30
C ARG A 223 -5.57 11.76 11.12
N ASN A 224 -4.25 11.86 11.11
CA ASN A 224 -3.53 12.92 11.78
C ASN A 224 -3.90 14.28 11.20
N ALA A 225 -3.90 14.44 9.88
CA ALA A 225 -4.30 15.69 9.24
C ALA A 225 -5.75 16.09 9.58
N ALA A 226 -6.67 15.13 9.61
CA ALA A 226 -8.05 15.35 10.02
C ALA A 226 -8.16 15.78 11.51
N PHE A 227 -7.37 15.13 12.37
CA PHE A 227 -7.28 15.48 13.79
C PHE A 227 -6.72 16.90 13.98
N GLN A 228 -5.59 17.22 13.36
CA GLN A 228 -4.98 18.54 13.40
C GLN A 228 -5.97 19.62 12.95
N ASN A 229 -6.69 19.41 11.85
CA ASN A 229 -7.70 20.33 11.35
C ASN A 229 -8.89 20.48 12.30
N ALA A 230 -9.33 19.41 12.95
CA ALA A 230 -10.38 19.48 13.97
C ALA A 230 -9.94 20.33 15.17
N VAL A 231 -8.70 20.15 15.64
CA VAL A 231 -8.12 20.96 16.73
C VAL A 231 -8.01 22.42 16.33
N VAL A 232 -7.57 22.72 15.09
CA VAL A 232 -7.56 24.12 14.55
C VAL A 232 -8.95 24.75 14.63
N LYS A 233 -9.98 24.02 14.17
CA LYS A 233 -11.36 24.52 14.19
C LYS A 233 -11.90 24.74 15.59
N ALA A 234 -11.54 23.87 16.53
CA ALA A 234 -12.02 23.94 17.90
C ALA A 234 -11.30 25.02 18.74
N THR A 235 -10.03 25.25 18.47
CA THR A 235 -9.18 26.14 19.30
C THR A 235 -8.88 27.49 18.66
N GLY A 236 -9.03 27.60 17.34
CA GLY A 236 -8.54 28.76 16.57
C GLY A 236 -7.00 28.83 16.46
N VAL A 237 -6.27 27.86 17.02
CA VAL A 237 -4.81 27.82 16.95
C VAL A 237 -4.39 27.28 15.59
N LYS A 238 -3.54 28.02 14.87
CA LYS A 238 -3.02 27.56 13.58
C LYS A 238 -2.00 26.44 13.80
N LEU A 239 -2.35 25.23 13.38
CA LEU A 239 -1.51 24.03 13.45
C LEU A 239 -1.08 23.59 12.04
N ALA A 240 0.09 22.97 11.96
CA ALA A 240 0.51 22.26 10.76
C ALA A 240 -0.29 20.94 10.66
N LEU A 241 -0.85 20.64 9.48
CA LEU A 241 -1.68 19.44 9.27
C LEU A 241 -0.84 18.14 9.24
N ASP A 242 0.46 18.25 9.02
CA ASP A 242 1.47 17.19 9.13
C ASP A 242 2.19 17.20 10.49
N GLY A 243 1.75 18.03 11.44
CA GLY A 243 2.31 18.09 12.78
C GLY A 243 1.98 16.87 13.62
N ASP A 244 2.81 16.64 14.64
CA ASP A 244 2.63 15.54 15.60
C ASP A 244 1.96 16.03 16.88
N LEU A 245 1.10 15.17 17.46
CA LEU A 245 0.54 15.40 18.79
C LEU A 245 1.62 15.32 19.86
N ILE A 246 2.56 14.37 19.74
CA ILE A 246 3.62 14.13 20.68
C ILE A 246 4.98 14.45 20.01
N ARG A 247 5.82 15.18 20.68
CA ARG A 247 7.21 15.40 20.27
C ARG A 247 8.11 14.36 20.93
N TYR A 248 8.80 13.59 20.11
CA TYR A 248 9.76 12.55 20.57
C TYR A 248 11.18 13.06 20.70
N ASP A 249 11.47 14.26 20.20
CA ASP A 249 12.77 14.91 20.18
C ASP A 249 12.99 15.93 21.31
N SER A 250 11.98 16.16 22.14
CA SER A 250 11.99 17.17 23.20
C SER A 250 10.99 16.81 24.31
N ASP A 251 11.36 17.13 25.55
CA ASP A 251 10.46 17.03 26.72
C ASP A 251 9.43 18.19 26.78
N GLU A 252 9.56 19.18 25.90
CA GLU A 252 8.61 20.28 25.84
C GLU A 252 7.37 19.91 25.00
N PRO A 253 6.15 20.26 25.46
CA PRO A 253 4.93 19.94 24.74
C PRO A 253 4.89 20.65 23.37
N GLY A 254 4.50 19.91 22.35
CA GLY A 254 4.32 20.44 21.00
C GLY A 254 3.11 21.39 20.89
N THR A 255 3.04 22.14 19.80
CA THR A 255 1.95 23.11 19.54
C THR A 255 0.57 22.46 19.56
N THR A 256 0.45 21.26 19.01
CA THR A 256 -0.83 20.50 18.99
C THR A 256 -1.21 20.04 20.38
N GLU A 257 -0.27 19.54 21.16
CA GLU A 257 -0.50 19.13 22.54
C GLU A 257 -0.97 20.31 23.40
N LEU A 258 -0.32 21.46 23.29
CA LEU A 258 -0.73 22.67 24.00
C LEU A 258 -2.14 23.14 23.60
N ALA A 259 -2.49 23.03 22.30
CA ALA A 259 -3.82 23.36 21.82
C ALA A 259 -4.90 22.41 22.39
N VAL A 260 -4.60 21.09 22.42
CA VAL A 260 -5.52 20.08 22.99
C VAL A 260 -5.69 20.27 24.49
N ARG A 261 -4.63 20.57 25.23
CA ARG A 261 -4.69 20.85 26.68
C ARG A 261 -5.62 22.04 27.00
N ARG A 262 -5.67 23.06 26.12
CA ARG A 262 -6.59 24.20 26.27
C ARG A 262 -8.07 23.84 26.08
N LEU A 263 -8.37 22.75 25.34
CA LEU A 263 -9.75 22.26 25.19
C LEU A 263 -10.19 21.40 26.39
N ALA A 264 -9.24 20.82 27.13
CA ALA A 264 -9.52 19.90 28.24
C ALA A 264 -9.54 20.58 29.61
N GLY A 265 -9.07 21.84 29.70
CA GLY A 265 -9.05 22.66 30.91
C GLY A 265 -10.09 23.77 30.89
#